data_b12aaba2b1d75e8257f820b7cbfb1ae7
#
_entry.id   b12aaba2b1d75e8257f820b7cbfb1ae7
#
_cell.length_a   1.000
_cell.length_b   1.000
_cell.length_c   1.000
_cell.angle_alpha   90.00
_cell.angle_beta   90.00
_cell.angle_gamma   90.00
#
_symmetry.space_group_name_H-M   'P 1'
#
loop_
_entity.id
_entity.type
_entity.pdbx_description
1 polymer ?
#
loop_
_entity_poly.entity_id
_entity_poly.type
_entity_poly.pdbx_seq_one_letter_code
_entity_poly.pdbx_strand_id
1 'polypeptide(L)'
;MSRSTNPEEIDRALAQEAPDARAAADEVIELLINLDAGNVDEAGERVLELSTGNFREDYEELLPGLGPAFEEAGASASGEVLDGPDVAFTASGEAVAVARVAQTTVEGTERSVGFTLRLTLVKDDEAWKADTFELLGEL
;
A
#
# COMPACT_ATOMS: atom_id res chain seq x y z
N MET A 1 -35.94 -21.71 1.76
CA MET A 1 -35.55 -20.95 0.59
C MET A 1 -34.06 -20.94 0.42
N SER A 2 -33.61 -21.46 -0.67
CA SER A 2 -32.20 -21.45 -0.89
C SER A 2 -31.79 -20.06 -1.34
N ARG A 3 -30.78 -19.58 -0.72
CA ARG A 3 -30.18 -18.38 -1.14
C ARG A 3 -29.24 -18.69 -2.26
N SER A 4 -29.59 -18.34 -3.43
CA SER A 4 -28.64 -18.52 -4.52
C SER A 4 -27.65 -17.38 -4.47
N THR A 5 -26.42 -17.72 -4.37
CA THR A 5 -25.35 -16.79 -4.52
C THR A 5 -25.08 -16.71 -6.02
N ASN A 6 -25.71 -15.75 -6.64
CA ASN A 6 -25.58 -15.59 -8.06
C ASN A 6 -24.31 -14.78 -8.32
N PRO A 7 -23.49 -15.15 -9.31
CA PRO A 7 -22.25 -14.46 -9.61
C PRO A 7 -22.42 -12.96 -9.87
N GLU A 8 -23.53 -12.55 -10.45
CA GLU A 8 -23.80 -11.14 -10.70
C GLU A 8 -23.97 -10.34 -9.41
N GLU A 9 -24.58 -10.94 -8.39
CA GLU A 9 -24.76 -10.30 -7.09
C GLU A 9 -23.44 -10.20 -6.35
N ILE A 10 -22.59 -11.21 -6.45
CA ILE A 10 -21.26 -11.20 -5.86
C ILE A 10 -20.42 -10.12 -6.54
N ASP A 11 -20.41 -10.08 -7.85
CA ASP A 11 -19.65 -9.09 -8.61
C ASP A 11 -20.10 -7.67 -8.29
N ARG A 12 -21.40 -7.48 -8.13
CA ARG A 12 -21.95 -6.18 -7.79
C ARG A 12 -21.55 -5.74 -6.39
N ALA A 13 -21.57 -6.67 -5.43
CA ALA A 13 -21.17 -6.39 -4.06
C ALA A 13 -19.69 -6.03 -3.99
N LEU A 14 -18.84 -6.78 -4.71
CA LEU A 14 -17.40 -6.50 -4.76
C LEU A 14 -17.14 -5.18 -5.48
N ALA A 15 -17.88 -4.89 -6.55
CA ALA A 15 -17.74 -3.63 -7.27
C ALA A 15 -18.05 -2.43 -6.37
N GLN A 16 -18.96 -2.57 -5.42
CA GLN A 16 -19.27 -1.52 -4.46
C GLN A 16 -18.15 -1.31 -3.45
N GLU A 17 -17.35 -2.33 -3.21
CA GLU A 17 -16.23 -2.26 -2.29
C GLU A 17 -14.93 -1.78 -2.97
N ALA A 18 -14.87 -1.83 -4.29
CA ALA A 18 -13.68 -1.45 -5.04
C ALA A 18 -13.19 -0.02 -4.73
N PRO A 19 -14.06 1.00 -4.65
CA PRO A 19 -13.60 2.35 -4.31
C PRO A 19 -12.96 2.43 -2.94
N ASP A 20 -13.48 1.72 -1.95
CA ASP A 20 -12.94 1.72 -0.59
C ASP A 20 -11.59 1.00 -0.53
N ALA A 21 -11.50 -0.15 -1.19
CA ALA A 21 -10.25 -0.91 -1.27
C ALA A 21 -9.18 -0.10 -2.02
N ARG A 22 -9.57 0.56 -3.10
CA ARG A 22 -8.67 1.40 -3.87
C ARG A 22 -8.17 2.58 -3.05
N ALA A 23 -9.06 3.25 -2.32
CA ALA A 23 -8.68 4.38 -1.47
C ALA A 23 -7.70 3.94 -0.38
N ALA A 24 -7.93 2.78 0.23
CA ALA A 24 -7.03 2.24 1.24
C ALA A 24 -5.66 1.92 0.65
N ALA A 25 -5.63 1.29 -0.53
CA ALA A 25 -4.38 0.98 -1.21
C ALA A 25 -3.62 2.25 -1.58
N ASP A 26 -4.31 3.25 -2.10
CA ASP A 26 -3.70 4.52 -2.50
C ASP A 26 -3.07 5.22 -1.30
N GLU A 27 -3.77 5.26 -0.17
CA GLU A 27 -3.25 5.88 1.04
C GLU A 27 -1.98 5.18 1.53
N VAL A 28 -1.97 3.85 1.55
CA VAL A 28 -0.78 3.08 1.97
C VAL A 28 0.39 3.34 1.01
N ILE A 29 0.13 3.31 -0.28
CA ILE A 29 1.16 3.53 -1.29
C ILE A 29 1.77 4.93 -1.14
N GLU A 30 0.93 5.95 -1.03
CA GLU A 30 1.40 7.33 -0.87
C GLU A 30 2.28 7.48 0.38
N LEU A 31 1.90 6.83 1.48
CA LEU A 31 2.68 6.87 2.71
C LEU A 31 4.02 6.14 2.57
N LEU A 32 4.06 5.07 1.80
CA LEU A 32 5.27 4.27 1.62
C LEU A 32 6.30 4.95 0.71
N ILE A 33 5.85 5.73 -0.26
CA ILE A 33 6.75 6.32 -1.26
C ILE A 33 7.16 7.77 -0.93
N ASN A 34 6.57 8.37 0.10
CA ASN A 34 6.89 9.74 0.52
C ASN A 34 7.39 9.74 1.96
N LEU A 35 8.70 9.71 2.14
CA LEU A 35 9.31 9.61 3.46
C LEU A 35 10.52 10.55 3.60
N ASP A 36 10.63 11.19 4.76
CA ASP A 36 11.84 11.90 5.16
C ASP A 36 12.02 11.75 6.68
N ALA A 37 13.15 12.20 7.20
CA ALA A 37 13.43 12.06 8.63
C ALA A 37 12.40 12.77 9.52
N GLY A 38 11.74 13.80 9.00
CA GLY A 38 10.76 14.57 9.76
C GLY A 38 9.38 13.95 9.82
N ASN A 39 9.03 13.10 8.84
CA ASN A 39 7.68 12.53 8.78
C ASN A 39 7.61 11.00 8.93
N VAL A 40 8.76 10.33 8.95
CA VAL A 40 8.80 8.86 8.90
C VAL A 40 8.08 8.20 10.07
N ASP A 41 8.17 8.77 11.27
CA ASP A 41 7.51 8.19 12.44
C ASP A 41 6.00 8.33 12.34
N GLU A 42 5.50 9.51 12.00
CA GLU A 42 4.08 9.77 11.86
C GLU A 42 3.48 8.98 10.71
N ALA A 43 4.15 9.00 9.55
CA ALA A 43 3.72 8.23 8.39
C ALA A 43 3.74 6.74 8.70
N GLY A 44 4.76 6.28 9.41
CA GLY A 44 4.89 4.88 9.81
C GLY A 44 3.76 4.41 10.72
N GLU A 45 3.39 5.22 11.69
CA GLU A 45 2.25 4.91 12.57
C GLU A 45 0.96 4.76 11.76
N ARG A 46 0.78 5.64 10.79
CA ARG A 46 -0.40 5.58 9.92
C ARG A 46 -0.38 4.32 9.05
N VAL A 47 0.79 3.94 8.53
CA VAL A 47 0.92 2.69 7.77
C VAL A 47 0.52 1.50 8.65
N LEU A 48 0.95 1.48 9.91
CA LEU A 48 0.59 0.40 10.83
C LEU A 48 -0.92 0.34 11.07
N GLU A 49 -1.58 1.49 11.19
CA GLU A 49 -3.04 1.53 11.34
C GLU A 49 -3.77 0.96 10.12
N LEU A 50 -3.17 1.12 8.94
CA LEU A 50 -3.76 0.67 7.68
C LEU A 50 -3.30 -0.73 7.28
N SER A 51 -2.56 -1.41 8.15
CA SER A 51 -1.93 -2.70 7.87
C SER A 51 -2.38 -3.79 8.83
N THR A 52 -2.23 -5.02 8.38
CA THR A 52 -2.52 -6.20 9.19
C THR A 52 -1.58 -7.32 8.75
N GLY A 53 -1.60 -8.44 9.49
CA GLY A 53 -0.85 -9.64 9.12
C GLY A 53 0.66 -9.44 9.03
N ASN A 54 1.26 -10.12 8.09
CA ASN A 54 2.72 -10.11 7.92
C ASN A 54 3.28 -8.74 7.57
N PHE A 55 2.57 -7.99 6.74
CA PHE A 55 3.01 -6.65 6.36
C PHE A 55 3.13 -5.74 7.58
N ARG A 56 2.14 -5.80 8.47
CA ARG A 56 2.17 -5.01 9.70
C ARG A 56 3.33 -5.41 10.59
N GLU A 57 3.55 -6.71 10.76
CA GLU A 57 4.65 -7.21 11.58
C GLU A 57 6.00 -6.78 11.04
N ASP A 58 6.21 -6.92 9.74
CA ASP A 58 7.46 -6.56 9.09
C ASP A 58 7.72 -5.06 9.18
N TYR A 59 6.70 -4.25 8.97
CA TYR A 59 6.84 -2.80 9.02
C TYR A 59 7.07 -2.31 10.44
N GLU A 60 6.43 -2.94 11.42
CA GLU A 60 6.61 -2.63 12.84
C GLU A 60 8.06 -2.87 13.27
N GLU A 61 8.69 -3.93 12.76
CA GLU A 61 10.10 -4.21 13.03
C GLU A 61 11.03 -3.21 12.35
N LEU A 62 10.66 -2.78 11.15
CA LEU A 62 11.46 -1.87 10.34
C LEU A 62 11.41 -0.42 10.85
N LEU A 63 10.26 0.00 11.33
CA LEU A 63 9.98 1.41 11.64
C LEU A 63 10.96 2.08 12.60
N PRO A 64 11.38 1.45 13.72
CA PRO A 64 12.30 2.11 14.64
C PRO A 64 13.63 2.50 14.02
N GLY A 65 14.06 1.79 12.99
CA GLY A 65 15.33 2.09 12.31
C GLY A 65 15.23 3.05 11.16
N LEU A 66 14.02 3.34 10.65
CA LEU A 66 13.84 4.18 9.46
C LEU A 66 14.19 5.63 9.71
N GLY A 67 13.70 6.22 10.81
CA GLY A 67 13.98 7.61 11.12
C GLY A 67 15.46 7.90 11.25
N PRO A 68 16.17 7.16 12.11
CA PRO A 68 17.62 7.32 12.24
C PRO A 68 18.37 7.09 10.92
N ALA A 69 17.93 6.12 10.10
CA ALA A 69 18.57 5.86 8.82
C ALA A 69 18.42 7.02 7.86
N PHE A 70 17.23 7.61 7.75
CA PHE A 70 17.00 8.77 6.90
C PHE A 70 17.77 10.00 7.41
N GLU A 71 17.79 10.19 8.72
CA GLU A 71 18.50 11.32 9.33
C GLU A 71 20.01 11.22 9.09
N GLU A 72 20.59 10.02 9.34
CA GLU A 72 22.03 9.80 9.15
C GLU A 72 22.45 9.97 7.70
N ALA A 73 21.63 9.46 6.76
CA ALA A 73 21.92 9.58 5.34
C ALA A 73 21.60 10.95 4.77
N GLY A 74 20.86 11.80 5.50
CA GLY A 74 20.34 13.05 4.96
C GLY A 74 19.42 12.81 3.79
N ALA A 75 18.70 11.68 3.82
CA ALA A 75 17.90 11.22 2.70
C ALA A 75 16.45 11.65 2.80
N SER A 76 15.80 11.78 1.65
CA SER A 76 14.37 11.96 1.56
C SER A 76 13.88 11.23 0.32
N ALA A 77 12.65 10.78 0.36
CA ALA A 77 12.01 10.11 -0.77
C ALA A 77 10.67 10.77 -1.03
N SER A 78 10.41 11.07 -2.29
CA SER A 78 9.11 11.58 -2.72
C SER A 78 8.64 10.74 -3.90
N GLY A 79 7.35 10.52 -4.01
CA GLY A 79 6.84 9.67 -5.05
C GLY A 79 5.47 10.08 -5.53
N GLU A 80 5.11 9.54 -6.68
CA GLU A 80 3.79 9.73 -7.24
C GLU A 80 3.30 8.44 -7.87
N VAL A 81 2.00 8.24 -7.86
CA VAL A 81 1.37 7.12 -8.56
C VAL A 81 1.18 7.52 -10.01
N LEU A 82 1.85 6.79 -10.90
CA LEU A 82 1.77 7.05 -12.34
C LEU A 82 0.52 6.43 -12.95
N ASP A 83 0.11 5.28 -12.43
CA ASP A 83 -1.02 4.53 -12.96
C ASP A 83 -1.56 3.63 -11.86
N GLY A 84 -2.88 3.62 -11.71
CA GLY A 84 -3.55 2.82 -10.69
C GLY A 84 -3.81 3.59 -9.39
N PRO A 85 -4.00 2.90 -8.26
CA PRO A 85 -4.01 1.42 -8.18
C PRO A 85 -5.23 0.80 -8.85
N ASP A 86 -4.99 -0.27 -9.58
CA ASP A 86 -6.05 -1.07 -10.18
C ASP A 86 -6.37 -2.22 -9.21
N VAL A 87 -7.63 -2.36 -8.87
CA VAL A 87 -8.07 -3.32 -7.86
C VAL A 87 -8.83 -4.48 -8.49
N ALA A 88 -8.44 -5.69 -8.14
CA ALA A 88 -9.16 -6.90 -8.51
C ALA A 88 -9.41 -7.71 -7.23
N PHE A 89 -10.49 -8.48 -7.21
CA PHE A 89 -10.82 -9.29 -6.05
C PHE A 89 -10.54 -10.75 -6.31
N THR A 90 -10.02 -11.44 -5.30
CA THR A 90 -9.77 -12.87 -5.38
C THR A 90 -11.04 -13.64 -5.03
N ALA A 91 -11.03 -14.95 -5.29
CA ALA A 91 -12.15 -15.83 -4.95
C ALA A 91 -12.44 -15.85 -3.45
N SER A 92 -11.44 -15.61 -2.61
CA SER A 92 -11.59 -15.55 -1.16
C SER A 92 -12.02 -14.18 -0.64
N GLY A 93 -12.21 -13.21 -1.53
CA GLY A 93 -12.68 -11.88 -1.14
C GLY A 93 -11.57 -10.89 -0.76
N GLU A 94 -10.33 -11.25 -0.99
CA GLU A 94 -9.24 -10.32 -0.79
C GLU A 94 -9.16 -9.37 -1.99
N ALA A 95 -8.65 -8.17 -1.77
CA ALA A 95 -8.43 -7.21 -2.83
C ALA A 95 -6.95 -7.18 -3.19
N VAL A 96 -6.66 -7.23 -4.48
CA VAL A 96 -5.29 -7.10 -4.97
C VAL A 96 -5.20 -5.79 -5.73
N ALA A 97 -4.33 -4.91 -5.28
CA ALA A 97 -4.13 -3.60 -5.89
C ALA A 97 -2.75 -3.53 -6.51
N VAL A 98 -2.70 -3.15 -7.78
CA VAL A 98 -1.44 -3.02 -8.54
C VAL A 98 -1.32 -1.59 -9.00
N ALA A 99 -0.17 -0.99 -8.78
CA ALA A 99 0.10 0.38 -9.19
C ALA A 99 1.50 0.52 -9.76
N ARG A 100 1.67 1.47 -10.67
CA ARG A 100 2.97 1.90 -11.14
C ARG A 100 3.28 3.23 -10.47
N VAL A 101 4.44 3.33 -9.89
CA VAL A 101 4.84 4.51 -9.15
C VAL A 101 6.22 4.98 -9.59
N ALA A 102 6.48 6.26 -9.42
CA ALA A 102 7.81 6.82 -9.59
C ALA A 102 8.23 7.37 -8.25
N GLN A 103 9.44 7.09 -7.85
CA GLN A 103 9.99 7.58 -6.60
C GLN A 103 11.32 8.27 -6.84
N THR A 104 11.48 9.45 -6.29
CA THR A 104 12.72 10.22 -6.34
C THR A 104 13.32 10.21 -4.95
N THR A 105 14.53 9.71 -4.84
CA THR A 105 15.28 9.68 -3.59
C THR A 105 16.41 10.69 -3.69
N VAL A 106 16.56 11.50 -2.66
CA VAL A 106 17.65 12.46 -2.54
C VAL A 106 18.52 12.04 -1.38
N GLU A 107 19.78 11.73 -1.68
CA GLU A 107 20.78 11.35 -0.70
C GLU A 107 22.12 11.89 -1.22
N GLY A 108 22.28 13.20 -1.10
CA GLY A 108 23.39 13.89 -1.75
C GLY A 108 23.12 14.14 -3.23
N THR A 109 22.79 13.10 -3.98
CA THR A 109 22.38 13.21 -5.38
C THR A 109 20.94 12.75 -5.52
N GLU A 110 20.27 13.27 -6.54
CA GLU A 110 18.88 12.92 -6.82
C GLU A 110 18.82 11.72 -7.74
N ARG A 111 17.98 10.74 -7.39
CA ARG A 111 17.81 9.53 -8.18
C ARG A 111 16.33 9.18 -8.28
N SER A 112 15.87 9.00 -9.50
CA SER A 112 14.46 8.65 -9.76
C SER A 112 14.36 7.25 -10.32
N VAL A 113 13.41 6.47 -9.80
CA VAL A 113 13.15 5.10 -10.23
C VAL A 113 11.65 4.90 -10.36
N GLY A 114 11.24 4.25 -11.45
CA GLY A 114 9.86 3.81 -11.61
C GLY A 114 9.77 2.32 -11.33
N PHE A 115 8.70 1.90 -10.67
CA PHE A 115 8.48 0.47 -10.41
C PHE A 115 7.00 0.15 -10.27
N THR A 116 6.71 -1.15 -10.39
CA THR A 116 5.35 -1.69 -10.20
C THR A 116 5.31 -2.34 -8.83
N LEU A 117 4.23 -2.08 -8.09
CA LEU A 117 4.03 -2.71 -6.79
C LEU A 117 2.65 -3.35 -6.71
N ARG A 118 2.52 -4.29 -5.81
CA ARG A 118 1.27 -4.97 -5.54
C ARG A 118 1.01 -5.01 -4.04
N LEU A 119 -0.21 -4.62 -3.66
CA LEU A 119 -0.69 -4.77 -2.30
C LEU A 119 -1.83 -5.77 -2.30
N THR A 120 -1.83 -6.68 -1.33
CA THR A 120 -2.99 -7.50 -1.07
C THR A 120 -3.65 -6.93 0.18
N LEU A 121 -4.96 -6.65 0.08
CA LEU A 121 -5.71 -6.08 1.18
C LEU A 121 -6.78 -7.06 1.63
N VAL A 122 -7.02 -7.08 2.93
CA VAL A 122 -8.09 -7.87 3.52
C VAL A 122 -9.02 -6.93 4.27
N LYS A 123 -10.28 -7.29 4.36
CA LYS A 123 -11.24 -6.48 5.09
C LYS A 123 -11.24 -6.92 6.54
N ASP A 124 -10.93 -5.99 7.43
CA ASP A 124 -10.83 -6.21 8.86
C ASP A 124 -11.67 -5.15 9.55
N ASP A 125 -12.71 -5.57 10.29
CA ASP A 125 -13.64 -4.67 10.97
C ASP A 125 -14.18 -3.56 10.05
N GLU A 126 -14.65 -3.95 8.88
CA GLU A 126 -15.23 -3.06 7.87
C GLU A 126 -14.24 -2.11 7.21
N ALA A 127 -12.96 -2.23 7.52
CA ALA A 127 -11.91 -1.44 6.89
C ALA A 127 -10.98 -2.34 6.06
N TRP A 128 -10.57 -1.85 4.90
CA TRP A 128 -9.58 -2.54 4.09
C TRP A 128 -8.19 -2.22 4.62
N LYS A 129 -7.41 -3.27 4.88
CA LYS A 129 -6.05 -3.14 5.42
C LYS A 129 -5.05 -3.92 4.58
N ALA A 130 -3.86 -3.38 4.45
CA ALA A 130 -2.79 -4.03 3.69
C ALA A 130 -2.25 -5.22 4.47
N ASP A 131 -2.25 -6.39 3.84
CA ASP A 131 -1.77 -7.63 4.42
C ASP A 131 -0.43 -8.07 3.85
N THR A 132 -0.19 -7.81 2.56
CA THR A 132 1.08 -8.08 1.92
C THR A 132 1.45 -6.96 0.96
N PHE A 133 2.76 -6.78 0.77
CA PHE A 133 3.31 -5.79 -0.15
C PHE A 133 4.43 -6.44 -0.94
N GLU A 134 4.42 -6.27 -2.26
CA GLU A 134 5.45 -6.81 -3.14
C GLU A 134 5.87 -5.80 -4.19
N LEU A 135 7.16 -5.73 -4.44
CA LEU A 135 7.69 -5.01 -5.59
C LEU A 135 7.81 -6.00 -6.74
N LEU A 136 7.14 -5.70 -7.85
CA LEU A 136 7.08 -6.61 -8.99
C LEU A 136 8.19 -6.37 -10.00
N GLY A 137 8.77 -5.17 -10.00
CA GLY A 137 9.90 -4.87 -10.89
C GLY A 137 10.00 -3.40 -11.23
N GLU A 138 11.14 -3.02 -11.78
CA GLU A 138 11.38 -1.66 -12.26
C GLU A 138 10.73 -1.47 -13.63
N LEU A 139 10.29 -0.26 -13.89
CA LEU A 139 9.74 0.11 -15.19
C LEU A 139 10.84 0.38 -16.21
#